data_e441e5e6911d229b1c6c1a9865fccba4
#
_entry.id   e441e5e6911d229b1c6c1a9865fccba4
#
_cell.length_a   1.000
_cell.length_b   1.000
_cell.length_c   1.000
_cell.angle_alpha   90.00
_cell.angle_beta   90.00
_cell.angle_gamma   90.00
#
_symmetry.space_group_name_H-M   'P 1'
#
loop_
_entity.id
_entity.type
_entity.pdbx_description
1 polymer ?
#
loop_
_entity_poly.entity_id
_entity_poly.type
_entity_poly.pdbx_seq_one_letter_code
_entity_poly.pdbx_strand_id
1 'polypeptide(L)'
;PILLVALFIKETLPKERRQRFHLRTTLGNFGSLFRHKRVLSYMLASAFSFAGMFSFLSAGPFVYIELNHVSPQHFGYYFALNIVFLFLTTLINSRNVRRFGAVKMFKLGLLVQLAMGLWLLAVSAVGLGFWALVIGVAVYLGCIAMISSNAMAVILDDFPHMAGTASSLAGTLRFSIGALVGAVLSMA
;
A
#
# COMPACT_ATOMS: atom_id res chain seq x y z
N PRO A 1 8.43 -22.74 -0.15
CA PRO A 1 7.93 -22.01 -1.33
C PRO A 1 8.87 -22.07 -2.52
N ILE A 2 10.19 -21.80 -2.35
CA ILE A 2 11.18 -21.72 -3.45
C ILE A 2 11.29 -23.07 -4.21
N LEU A 3 11.30 -24.19 -3.50
CA LEU A 3 11.32 -25.54 -4.11
C LEU A 3 10.07 -25.81 -4.97
N LEU A 4 8.89 -25.39 -4.50
CA LEU A 4 7.66 -25.54 -5.28
C LEU A 4 7.70 -24.71 -6.57
N VAL A 5 8.19 -23.46 -6.48
CA VAL A 5 8.35 -22.61 -7.66
C VAL A 5 9.35 -23.24 -8.66
N ALA A 6 10.48 -23.73 -8.18
CA ALA A 6 11.52 -24.34 -9.02
C ALA A 6 11.05 -25.64 -9.71
N LEU A 7 10.17 -26.43 -9.06
CA LEU A 7 9.70 -27.71 -9.57
C LEU A 7 8.47 -27.60 -10.47
N PHE A 8 7.55 -26.65 -10.16
CA PHE A 8 6.24 -26.58 -10.83
C PHE A 8 6.09 -25.41 -11.79
N ILE A 9 6.92 -24.34 -11.68
CA ILE A 9 6.81 -23.19 -12.56
C ILE A 9 7.92 -23.24 -13.59
N LYS A 10 7.55 -23.49 -14.85
CA LYS A 10 8.47 -23.36 -15.97
C LYS A 10 8.88 -21.89 -16.16
N GLU A 11 10.16 -21.67 -16.40
CA GLU A 11 10.68 -20.35 -16.76
C GLU A 11 10.01 -19.86 -18.06
N THR A 12 9.22 -18.81 -17.94
CA THR A 12 8.45 -18.24 -19.05
C THR A 12 9.23 -17.20 -19.85
N LEU A 13 10.37 -16.70 -19.32
CA LEU A 13 11.16 -15.69 -20.01
C LEU A 13 12.07 -16.34 -21.05
N PRO A 14 11.94 -16.01 -22.35
CA PRO A 14 12.84 -16.49 -23.41
C PRO A 14 14.31 -16.22 -23.08
N LYS A 15 15.19 -17.17 -23.43
CA LYS A 15 16.63 -17.08 -23.11
C LYS A 15 17.27 -15.78 -23.62
N GLU A 16 16.82 -15.29 -24.77
CA GLU A 16 17.30 -14.07 -25.43
C GLU A 16 16.95 -12.79 -24.65
N ARG A 17 15.90 -12.84 -23.83
CA ARG A 17 15.43 -11.70 -23.00
C ARG A 17 15.93 -11.76 -21.58
N ARG A 18 16.64 -12.83 -21.18
CA ARG A 18 17.21 -12.96 -19.84
C ARG A 18 18.39 -12.03 -19.68
N GLN A 19 18.22 -11.00 -18.87
CA GLN A 19 19.33 -10.13 -18.51
C GLN A 19 20.22 -10.83 -17.47
N ARG A 20 21.54 -10.89 -17.74
CA ARG A 20 22.49 -11.31 -16.72
C ARG A 20 22.49 -10.31 -15.58
N PHE A 21 22.48 -10.82 -14.36
CA PHE A 21 22.56 -9.96 -13.18
C PHE A 21 23.91 -9.23 -13.15
N HIS A 22 23.87 -7.91 -13.37
CA HIS A 22 25.01 -7.02 -13.23
C HIS A 22 24.63 -5.93 -12.21
N LEU A 23 25.33 -5.91 -11.07
CA LEU A 23 25.09 -4.92 -10.01
C LEU A 23 25.08 -3.47 -10.54
N ARG A 24 26.03 -3.15 -11.43
CA ARG A 24 26.12 -1.81 -12.03
C ARG A 24 24.89 -1.45 -12.86
N THR A 25 24.34 -2.39 -13.62
CA THR A 25 23.11 -2.20 -14.39
C THR A 25 21.90 -2.04 -13.47
N THR A 26 21.83 -2.85 -12.43
CA THR A 26 20.72 -2.78 -11.44
C THR A 26 20.73 -1.44 -10.69
N LEU A 27 21.91 -0.99 -10.24
CA LEU A 27 22.06 0.32 -9.60
C LEU A 27 21.77 1.47 -10.56
N GLY A 28 22.17 1.36 -11.82
CA GLY A 28 21.82 2.32 -12.88
C GLY A 28 20.31 2.40 -13.11
N ASN A 29 19.64 1.25 -13.12
CA ASN A 29 18.18 1.17 -13.25
C ASN A 29 17.46 1.83 -12.06
N PHE A 30 17.93 1.61 -10.83
CA PHE A 30 17.42 2.33 -9.66
C PHE A 30 17.58 3.84 -9.80
N GLY A 31 18.79 4.29 -10.22
CA GLY A 31 19.03 5.71 -10.45
C GLY A 31 18.11 6.33 -11.50
N SER A 32 17.80 5.61 -12.59
CA SER A 32 16.86 6.07 -13.61
C SER A 32 15.43 6.20 -13.07
N LEU A 33 14.97 5.23 -12.27
CA LEU A 33 13.65 5.27 -11.64
C LEU A 33 13.52 6.43 -10.64
N PHE A 34 14.56 6.69 -9.83
CA PHE A 34 14.58 7.83 -8.91
C PHE A 34 14.57 9.19 -9.62
N ARG A 35 15.18 9.29 -10.80
CA ARG A 35 15.18 10.52 -11.61
C ARG A 35 13.87 10.76 -12.34
N HIS A 36 13.08 9.73 -12.55
CA HIS A 36 11.80 9.85 -13.26
C HIS A 36 10.69 10.32 -12.31
N LYS A 37 10.50 11.63 -12.25
CA LYS A 37 9.60 12.31 -11.29
C LYS A 37 8.20 11.69 -11.21
N ARG A 38 7.62 11.33 -12.35
CA ARG A 38 6.28 10.71 -12.41
C ARG A 38 6.27 9.37 -11.67
N VAL A 39 7.19 8.46 -12.00
CA VAL A 39 7.26 7.14 -11.37
C VAL A 39 7.58 7.25 -9.89
N LEU A 40 8.54 8.10 -9.53
CA LEU A 40 8.86 8.36 -8.12
C LEU A 40 7.67 8.87 -7.34
N SER A 41 6.84 9.77 -7.91
CA SER A 41 5.63 10.25 -7.22
C SER A 41 4.61 9.15 -6.97
N TYR A 42 4.40 8.22 -7.91
CA TYR A 42 3.53 7.05 -7.70
C TYR A 42 4.10 6.10 -6.64
N MET A 43 5.42 5.86 -6.65
CA MET A 43 6.09 5.03 -5.65
C MET A 43 5.94 5.63 -4.25
N LEU A 44 6.27 6.91 -4.08
CA LEU A 44 6.19 7.59 -2.79
C LEU A 44 4.75 7.69 -2.28
N ALA A 45 3.80 8.09 -3.13
CA ALA A 45 2.40 8.16 -2.73
C ALA A 45 1.86 6.81 -2.27
N SER A 46 2.20 5.71 -2.97
CA SER A 46 1.81 4.36 -2.55
C SER A 46 2.52 3.91 -1.27
N ALA A 47 3.77 4.34 -1.05
CA ALA A 47 4.53 4.02 0.14
C ALA A 47 3.99 4.76 1.38
N PHE A 48 3.68 6.05 1.26
CA PHE A 48 3.02 6.81 2.34
C PHE A 48 1.60 6.32 2.62
N SER A 49 0.84 5.94 1.59
CA SER A 49 -0.45 5.28 1.76
C SER A 49 -0.31 4.00 2.60
N PHE A 50 0.69 3.18 2.31
CA PHE A 50 0.96 1.93 3.03
C PHE A 50 1.49 2.17 4.46
N ALA A 51 2.17 3.29 4.72
CA ALA A 51 2.62 3.66 6.06
C ALA A 51 1.45 3.79 7.05
N GLY A 52 0.26 4.20 6.59
CA GLY A 52 -0.95 4.21 7.40
C GLY A 52 -1.33 2.83 7.95
N MET A 53 -1.03 1.75 7.23
CA MET A 53 -1.21 0.39 7.74
C MET A 53 -0.25 0.12 8.91
N PHE A 54 1.01 0.53 8.82
CA PHE A 54 1.96 0.40 9.92
C PHE A 54 1.57 1.26 11.13
N SER A 55 1.02 2.46 10.87
CA SER A 55 0.46 3.30 11.94
C SER A 55 -0.67 2.58 12.68
N PHE A 56 -1.57 1.93 11.94
CA PHE A 56 -2.64 1.13 12.55
C PHE A 56 -2.09 -0.08 13.30
N LEU A 57 -1.08 -0.78 12.77
CA LEU A 57 -0.48 -1.93 13.44
C LEU A 57 0.22 -1.54 14.75
N SER A 58 0.87 -0.38 14.78
CA SER A 58 1.60 0.12 15.97
C SER A 58 0.67 0.75 17.00
N ALA A 59 -0.20 1.66 16.60
CA ALA A 59 -1.05 2.44 17.49
C ALA A 59 -2.48 1.87 17.65
N GLY A 60 -2.93 1.01 16.73
CA GLY A 60 -4.29 0.47 16.76
C GLY A 60 -4.65 -0.24 18.07
N PRO A 61 -3.86 -1.19 18.57
CA PRO A 61 -4.17 -1.84 19.84
C PRO A 61 -4.35 -0.84 20.98
N PHE A 62 -3.47 0.15 21.10
CA PHE A 62 -3.58 1.20 22.10
C PHE A 62 -4.87 2.01 21.94
N VAL A 63 -5.17 2.48 20.74
CA VAL A 63 -6.37 3.29 20.47
C VAL A 63 -7.66 2.52 20.71
N TYR A 64 -7.73 1.25 20.31
CA TYR A 64 -8.96 0.45 20.44
C TYR A 64 -9.11 -0.13 21.85
N ILE A 65 -8.06 -0.71 22.41
CA ILE A 65 -8.12 -1.43 23.70
C ILE A 65 -7.99 -0.46 24.88
N GLU A 66 -6.93 0.36 24.88
CA GLU A 66 -6.66 1.23 26.03
C GLU A 66 -7.58 2.46 26.06
N LEU A 67 -7.68 3.20 24.95
CA LEU A 67 -8.47 4.44 24.92
C LEU A 67 -9.99 4.21 24.77
N ASN A 68 -10.40 3.21 24.02
CA ASN A 68 -11.82 2.95 23.75
C ASN A 68 -12.35 1.71 24.49
N HIS A 69 -11.58 1.12 25.39
CA HIS A 69 -11.96 0.00 26.27
C HIS A 69 -12.52 -1.22 25.53
N VAL A 70 -12.08 -1.46 24.28
CA VAL A 70 -12.42 -2.65 23.51
C VAL A 70 -11.68 -3.85 24.12
N SER A 71 -12.39 -4.93 24.41
CA SER A 71 -11.70 -6.13 24.90
C SER A 71 -10.74 -6.68 23.84
N PRO A 72 -9.57 -7.22 24.25
CA PRO A 72 -8.59 -7.79 23.32
C PRO A 72 -9.18 -8.84 22.38
N GLN A 73 -10.16 -9.62 22.86
CA GLN A 73 -10.85 -10.63 22.07
C GLN A 73 -11.68 -10.01 20.92
N HIS A 74 -12.27 -8.82 21.15
CA HIS A 74 -13.07 -8.14 20.13
C HIS A 74 -12.23 -7.33 19.16
N PHE A 75 -10.98 -6.98 19.48
CA PHE A 75 -10.10 -6.25 18.57
C PHE A 75 -9.91 -6.97 17.23
N GLY A 76 -9.88 -8.32 17.24
CA GLY A 76 -9.82 -9.13 16.03
C GLY A 76 -10.97 -8.89 15.05
N TYR A 77 -12.17 -8.58 15.53
CA TYR A 77 -13.31 -8.27 14.66
C TYR A 77 -13.14 -6.96 13.90
N TYR A 78 -12.57 -5.94 14.55
CA TYR A 78 -12.27 -4.66 13.88
C TYR A 78 -11.14 -4.81 12.86
N PHE A 79 -10.16 -5.68 13.16
CA PHE A 79 -9.14 -6.03 12.19
C PHE A 79 -9.76 -6.75 10.97
N ALA A 80 -10.66 -7.70 11.19
CA ALA A 80 -11.40 -8.38 10.13
C ALA A 80 -12.25 -7.41 9.30
N LEU A 81 -12.87 -6.42 9.93
CA LEU A 81 -13.61 -5.36 9.24
C LEU A 81 -12.73 -4.60 8.25
N ASN A 82 -11.50 -4.28 8.63
CA ASN A 82 -10.53 -3.62 7.73
C ASN A 82 -10.25 -4.49 6.49
N ILE A 83 -10.14 -5.81 6.66
CA ILE A 83 -9.96 -6.76 5.54
C ILE A 83 -11.19 -6.77 4.63
N VAL A 84 -12.39 -6.70 5.19
CA VAL A 84 -13.64 -6.61 4.39
C VAL A 84 -13.62 -5.34 3.54
N PHE A 85 -13.27 -4.18 4.11
CA PHE A 85 -13.17 -2.94 3.34
C PHE A 85 -12.09 -2.99 2.27
N LEU A 86 -10.94 -3.61 2.56
CA LEU A 86 -9.87 -3.84 1.58
C LEU A 86 -10.36 -4.72 0.42
N PHE A 87 -11.13 -5.76 0.71
CA PHE A 87 -11.75 -6.60 -0.32
C PHE A 87 -12.77 -5.83 -1.16
N LEU A 88 -13.66 -5.06 -0.53
CA LEU A 88 -14.67 -4.25 -1.21
C LEU A 88 -14.03 -3.22 -2.14
N THR A 89 -13.02 -2.48 -1.67
CA THR A 89 -12.32 -1.48 -2.51
C THR A 89 -11.55 -2.13 -3.64
N THR A 90 -10.97 -3.32 -3.42
CA THR A 90 -10.32 -4.11 -4.47
C THR A 90 -11.35 -4.56 -5.53
N LEU A 91 -12.53 -4.99 -5.11
CA LEU A 91 -13.61 -5.36 -6.02
C LEU A 91 -14.13 -4.17 -6.83
N ILE A 92 -14.33 -3.02 -6.19
CA ILE A 92 -14.69 -1.77 -6.84
C ILE A 92 -13.62 -1.38 -7.87
N ASN A 93 -12.33 -1.45 -7.48
CA ASN A 93 -11.22 -1.16 -8.37
C ASN A 93 -11.18 -2.08 -9.58
N SER A 94 -11.29 -3.38 -9.38
CA SER A 94 -11.21 -4.37 -10.47
C SER A 94 -12.32 -4.20 -11.52
N ARG A 95 -13.52 -3.80 -11.09
CA ARG A 95 -14.65 -3.53 -11.99
C ARG A 95 -14.50 -2.22 -12.75
N ASN A 96 -13.89 -1.22 -12.13
CA ASN A 96 -13.87 0.15 -12.65
C ASN A 96 -12.56 0.52 -13.37
N VAL A 97 -11.45 -0.16 -13.07
CA VAL A 97 -10.15 0.18 -13.65
C VAL A 97 -10.13 0.02 -15.18
N ARG A 98 -10.87 -0.95 -15.71
CA ARG A 98 -11.00 -1.12 -17.18
C ARG A 98 -11.71 0.06 -17.84
N ARG A 99 -12.68 0.69 -17.16
CA ARG A 99 -13.46 1.81 -17.69
C ARG A 99 -12.78 3.15 -17.49
N PHE A 100 -12.19 3.38 -16.33
CA PHE A 100 -11.66 4.69 -15.95
C PHE A 100 -10.14 4.79 -16.06
N GLY A 101 -9.43 3.65 -16.14
CA GLY A 101 -7.97 3.58 -16.19
C GLY A 101 -7.30 3.68 -14.83
N ALA A 102 -6.07 3.14 -14.74
CA ALA A 102 -5.30 3.04 -13.48
C ALA A 102 -5.02 4.41 -12.85
N VAL A 103 -4.71 5.43 -13.66
CA VAL A 103 -4.40 6.79 -13.16
C VAL A 103 -5.58 7.42 -12.43
N LYS A 104 -6.81 7.31 -12.97
CA LYS A 104 -8.00 7.89 -12.33
C LYS A 104 -8.35 7.13 -11.06
N MET A 105 -8.26 5.79 -11.08
CA MET A 105 -8.51 4.95 -9.90
C MET A 105 -7.48 5.21 -8.79
N PHE A 106 -6.21 5.39 -9.15
CA PHE A 106 -5.17 5.80 -8.22
C PHE A 106 -5.49 7.14 -7.53
N LYS A 107 -5.83 8.17 -8.34
CA LYS A 107 -6.20 9.49 -7.81
C LYS A 107 -7.43 9.43 -6.90
N LEU A 108 -8.45 8.67 -7.30
CA LEU A 108 -9.65 8.47 -6.49
C LEU A 108 -9.30 7.83 -5.14
N GLY A 109 -8.47 6.77 -5.15
CA GLY A 109 -8.01 6.13 -3.92
C GLY A 109 -7.28 7.09 -2.99
N LEU A 110 -6.36 7.90 -3.52
CA LEU A 110 -5.65 8.93 -2.74
C LEU A 110 -6.60 10.00 -2.19
N LEU A 111 -7.57 10.45 -2.99
CA LEU A 111 -8.53 11.46 -2.55
C LEU A 111 -9.40 10.94 -1.39
N VAL A 112 -9.93 9.71 -1.53
CA VAL A 112 -10.72 9.08 -0.47
C VAL A 112 -9.86 8.86 0.78
N GLN A 113 -8.63 8.39 0.61
CA GLN A 113 -7.70 8.17 1.73
C GLN A 113 -7.34 9.47 2.44
N LEU A 114 -7.11 10.57 1.70
CA LEU A 114 -6.88 11.90 2.27
C LEU A 114 -8.11 12.38 3.04
N ALA A 115 -9.30 12.25 2.46
CA ALA A 115 -10.54 12.63 3.13
C ALA A 115 -10.73 11.85 4.44
N MET A 116 -10.44 10.54 4.45
CA MET A 116 -10.50 9.72 5.65
C MET A 116 -9.42 10.08 6.67
N GLY A 117 -8.21 10.46 6.23
CA GLY A 117 -7.17 10.98 7.12
C GLY A 117 -7.61 12.26 7.82
N LEU A 118 -8.19 13.20 7.07
CA LEU A 118 -8.76 14.45 7.65
C LEU A 118 -9.96 14.16 8.57
N TRP A 119 -10.80 13.19 8.19
CA TRP A 119 -11.90 12.71 9.03
C TRP A 119 -11.38 12.18 10.36
N LEU A 120 -10.36 11.32 10.36
CA LEU A 120 -9.77 10.76 11.57
C LEU A 120 -9.16 11.84 12.46
N LEU A 121 -8.53 12.86 11.88
CA LEU A 121 -8.06 14.05 12.64
C LEU A 121 -9.24 14.78 13.29
N ALA A 122 -10.33 15.00 12.58
CA ALA A 122 -11.53 15.63 13.13
C ALA A 122 -12.18 14.77 14.23
N VAL A 123 -12.26 13.45 14.03
CA VAL A 123 -12.77 12.51 15.04
C VAL A 123 -11.95 12.59 16.33
N SER A 124 -10.63 12.65 16.21
CA SER A 124 -9.72 12.76 17.35
C SER A 124 -9.82 14.12 18.06
N ALA A 125 -9.97 15.21 17.29
CA ALA A 125 -10.02 16.57 17.85
C ALA A 125 -11.37 16.89 18.54
N VAL A 126 -12.48 16.40 17.99
CA VAL A 126 -13.84 16.75 18.44
C VAL A 126 -14.46 15.64 19.30
N GLY A 127 -13.90 14.43 19.31
CA GLY A 127 -14.45 13.30 20.06
C GLY A 127 -15.75 12.75 19.47
N LEU A 128 -15.83 12.56 18.15
CA LEU A 128 -17.04 12.12 17.43
C LEU A 128 -17.48 10.68 17.74
N GLY A 129 -16.78 10.00 18.64
CA GLY A 129 -17.11 8.67 19.12
C GLY A 129 -16.42 7.52 18.35
N PHE A 130 -16.48 6.36 18.97
CA PHE A 130 -15.72 5.16 18.56
C PHE A 130 -16.08 4.67 17.15
N TRP A 131 -17.35 4.62 16.78
CA TRP A 131 -17.77 4.13 15.45
C TRP A 131 -17.31 5.02 14.30
N ALA A 132 -17.23 6.33 14.53
CA ALA A 132 -16.69 7.27 13.54
C ALA A 132 -15.19 7.00 13.27
N LEU A 133 -14.44 6.64 14.31
CA LEU A 133 -13.05 6.21 14.21
C LEU A 133 -12.94 4.88 13.44
N VAL A 134 -13.72 3.87 13.82
CA VAL A 134 -13.71 2.54 13.20
C VAL A 134 -13.96 2.61 11.69
N ILE A 135 -15.00 3.33 11.28
CA ILE A 135 -15.34 3.48 9.86
C ILE A 135 -14.24 4.25 9.12
N GLY A 136 -13.73 5.33 9.71
CA GLY A 136 -12.63 6.11 9.12
C GLY A 136 -11.39 5.27 8.87
N VAL A 137 -10.97 4.46 9.85
CA VAL A 137 -9.84 3.53 9.73
C VAL A 137 -10.09 2.47 8.67
N ALA A 138 -11.27 1.85 8.68
CA ALA A 138 -11.60 0.78 7.74
C ALA A 138 -11.59 1.25 6.28
N VAL A 139 -12.16 2.41 6.00
CA VAL A 139 -12.15 3.01 4.65
C VAL A 139 -10.75 3.44 4.26
N TYR A 140 -10.00 4.08 5.16
CA TYR A 140 -8.60 4.49 4.94
C TYR A 140 -7.73 3.30 4.54
N LEU A 141 -7.75 2.23 5.33
CA LEU A 141 -6.97 1.01 5.08
C LEU A 141 -7.47 0.29 3.82
N GLY A 142 -8.76 0.27 3.58
CA GLY A 142 -9.35 -0.30 2.38
C GLY A 142 -8.78 0.30 1.09
N CYS A 143 -8.49 1.61 1.05
CA CYS A 143 -7.96 2.27 -0.13
C CYS A 143 -6.53 1.85 -0.50
N ILE A 144 -5.75 1.27 0.43
CA ILE A 144 -4.33 0.92 0.22
C ILE A 144 -4.14 -0.04 -0.96
N ALA A 145 -4.98 -1.07 -1.08
CA ALA A 145 -4.88 -2.04 -2.17
C ALA A 145 -5.15 -1.39 -3.53
N MET A 146 -6.17 -0.54 -3.61
CA MET A 146 -6.52 0.21 -4.82
C MET A 146 -5.38 1.15 -5.24
N ILE A 147 -4.81 1.90 -4.31
CA ILE A 147 -3.69 2.82 -4.56
C ILE A 147 -2.48 2.04 -5.04
N SER A 148 -2.10 0.98 -4.31
CA SER A 148 -0.89 0.20 -4.59
C SER A 148 -0.94 -0.53 -5.93
N SER A 149 -2.07 -1.15 -6.27
CA SER A 149 -2.21 -1.89 -7.54
C SER A 149 -2.20 -0.95 -8.74
N ASN A 150 -2.89 0.19 -8.65
CA ASN A 150 -2.93 1.16 -9.75
C ASN A 150 -1.61 1.93 -9.90
N ALA A 151 -0.92 2.25 -8.79
CA ALA A 151 0.44 2.81 -8.85
C ALA A 151 1.38 1.86 -9.58
N MET A 152 1.37 0.57 -9.21
CA MET A 152 2.22 -0.44 -9.84
C MET A 152 1.88 -0.60 -11.33
N ALA A 153 0.61 -0.60 -11.71
CA ALA A 153 0.21 -0.67 -13.12
C ALA A 153 0.81 0.48 -13.94
N VAL A 154 0.74 1.72 -13.42
CA VAL A 154 1.31 2.89 -14.11
C VAL A 154 2.84 2.82 -14.18
N ILE A 155 3.50 2.37 -13.10
CA ILE A 155 4.96 2.23 -13.05
C ILE A 155 5.45 1.21 -14.07
N LEU A 156 4.76 0.07 -14.19
CA LEU A 156 5.12 -0.99 -15.12
C LEU A 156 4.80 -0.63 -16.59
N ASP A 157 3.80 0.20 -16.82
CA ASP A 157 3.47 0.73 -18.13
C ASP A 157 4.55 1.71 -18.63
N ASP A 158 5.07 2.56 -17.75
CA ASP A 158 6.16 3.48 -18.08
C ASP A 158 7.52 2.75 -18.23
N PHE A 159 7.75 1.62 -17.53
CA PHE A 159 9.02 0.88 -17.51
C PHE A 159 8.85 -0.64 -17.66
N PRO A 160 8.30 -1.13 -18.77
CA PRO A 160 8.01 -2.55 -18.95
C PRO A 160 9.27 -3.43 -18.99
N HIS A 161 10.40 -2.89 -19.46
CA HIS A 161 11.69 -3.58 -19.55
C HIS A 161 12.43 -3.69 -18.20
N MET A 162 11.98 -2.95 -17.17
CA MET A 162 12.58 -2.95 -15.83
C MET A 162 11.57 -3.37 -14.75
N ALA A 163 10.57 -4.17 -15.10
CA ALA A 163 9.45 -4.52 -14.21
C ALA A 163 9.92 -5.09 -12.85
N GLY A 164 10.90 -5.98 -12.85
CA GLY A 164 11.48 -6.56 -11.63
C GLY A 164 12.15 -5.50 -10.74
N THR A 165 12.97 -4.63 -11.33
CA THR A 165 13.66 -3.54 -10.61
C THR A 165 12.64 -2.52 -10.05
N ALA A 166 11.65 -2.15 -10.85
CA ALA A 166 10.61 -1.21 -10.44
C ALA A 166 9.75 -1.78 -9.29
N SER A 167 9.37 -3.05 -9.36
CA SER A 167 8.61 -3.73 -8.31
C SER A 167 9.41 -3.86 -7.02
N SER A 168 10.70 -4.21 -7.09
CA SER A 168 11.56 -4.33 -5.92
C SER A 168 11.79 -2.97 -5.25
N LEU A 169 12.02 -1.90 -6.03
CA LEU A 169 12.19 -0.55 -5.50
C LEU A 169 10.91 -0.05 -4.84
N ALA A 170 9.75 -0.21 -5.49
CA ALA A 170 8.47 0.17 -4.94
C ALA A 170 8.15 -0.59 -3.63
N GLY A 171 8.46 -1.90 -3.58
CA GLY A 171 8.32 -2.71 -2.38
C GLY A 171 9.24 -2.23 -1.25
N THR A 172 10.53 -2.02 -1.55
CA THR A 172 11.50 -1.53 -0.57
C THR A 172 11.09 -0.18 0.02
N LEU A 173 10.71 0.80 -0.83
CA LEU A 173 10.24 2.10 -0.36
C LEU A 173 9.00 1.98 0.53
N ARG A 174 8.05 1.14 0.14
CA ARG A 174 6.81 0.90 0.89
C ARG A 174 7.09 0.37 2.29
N PHE A 175 7.87 -0.70 2.40
CA PHE A 175 8.17 -1.30 3.69
C PHE A 175 9.11 -0.44 4.53
N SER A 176 10.10 0.23 3.93
CA SER A 176 11.02 1.12 4.65
C SER A 176 10.29 2.32 5.24
N ILE A 177 9.47 3.01 4.46
CA ILE A 177 8.68 4.17 4.95
C ILE A 177 7.67 3.70 6.00
N GLY A 178 6.99 2.56 5.76
CA GLY A 178 6.07 1.98 6.72
C GLY A 178 6.74 1.66 8.04
N ALA A 179 7.89 0.98 8.02
CA ALA A 179 8.64 0.63 9.22
C ALA A 179 9.14 1.86 9.99
N LEU A 180 9.63 2.89 9.27
CA LEU A 180 10.05 4.15 9.89
C LEU A 180 8.89 4.84 10.61
N VAL A 181 7.73 4.96 9.95
CA VAL A 181 6.54 5.56 10.57
C VAL A 181 6.07 4.74 11.77
N GLY A 182 6.02 3.41 11.65
CA GLY A 182 5.66 2.53 12.76
C GLY A 182 6.63 2.66 13.94
N ALA A 183 7.95 2.73 13.68
CA ALA A 183 8.96 2.90 14.71
C ALA A 183 8.84 4.25 15.42
N VAL A 184 8.61 5.34 14.68
CA VAL A 184 8.41 6.67 15.30
C VAL A 184 7.17 6.67 16.19
N LEU A 185 6.06 6.07 15.74
CA LEU A 185 4.84 6.00 16.54
C LEU A 185 4.97 5.10 17.79
N SER A 186 5.83 4.10 17.75
CA SER A 186 6.07 3.23 18.92
C SER A 186 6.93 3.89 19.99
N MET A 187 7.58 5.02 19.68
CA MET A 187 8.40 5.81 20.62
C MET A 187 7.63 6.99 21.22
N ALA A 188 6.46 7.31 20.70
CA ALA A 188 5.60 8.42 21.14
C ALA A 188 4.56 7.96 22.14
#